data_f57e1fc235c034e6d0f238c0c1de7b5d
#
_entry.id   f57e1fc235c034e6d0f238c0c1de7b5d
#
_cell.length_a   1.000
_cell.length_b   1.000
_cell.length_c   1.000
_cell.angle_alpha   90.00
_cell.angle_beta   90.00
_cell.angle_gamma   90.00
#
_symmetry.space_group_name_H-M   'P 1'
#
loop_
_entity.id
_entity.type
_entity.pdbx_description
1 polymer ?
#
loop_
_entity_poly.entity_id
_entity_poly.type
_entity_poly.pdbx_seq_one_letter_code
_entity_poly.pdbx_strand_id
1 'polypeptide(L)'
;DMIISGGSNIYPREIEEVLLKHPAVAECSVIGRAHPEWGEEVVAFVVRRGGVTAQELDALCLEHIARFKRPRDYRFVDALPKNNYGKVLKTELRRLA
;
A
#
# COMPACT_ATOMS: atom_id res chain seq x y z
N ASP A 1 12.62 -2.20 3.52
CA ASP A 1 11.20 -2.29 3.21
C ASP A 1 10.85 -2.72 1.79
N MET A 2 11.86 -3.05 1.02
CA MET A 2 11.65 -3.49 -0.37
C MET A 2 10.82 -4.78 -0.41
N ILE A 3 9.85 -4.82 -1.32
CA ILE A 3 9.00 -5.98 -1.57
C ILE A 3 9.54 -6.70 -2.79
N ILE A 4 9.70 -8.01 -2.71
CA ILE A 4 10.15 -8.82 -3.85
C ILE A 4 8.98 -9.69 -4.29
N SER A 5 8.42 -9.38 -5.45
CA SER A 5 7.26 -10.07 -5.98
C SER A 5 7.57 -10.57 -7.39
N GLY A 6 7.48 -11.89 -7.58
CA GLY A 6 7.76 -12.50 -8.88
C GLY A 6 9.15 -12.19 -9.41
N GLY A 7 10.14 -12.01 -8.52
CA GLY A 7 11.50 -11.66 -8.91
C GLY A 7 11.75 -10.18 -9.16
N SER A 8 10.72 -9.33 -9.03
CA SER A 8 10.84 -7.89 -9.23
C SER A 8 10.93 -7.15 -7.90
N ASN A 9 11.78 -6.14 -7.85
CA ASN A 9 11.93 -5.29 -6.68
C ASN A 9 10.90 -4.17 -6.73
N ILE A 10 10.09 -4.06 -5.67
CA ILE A 10 9.05 -3.05 -5.56
C ILE A 10 9.31 -2.25 -4.30
N TYR A 11 9.35 -0.92 -4.42
CA TYR A 11 9.63 -0.03 -3.31
C TYR A 11 8.32 0.59 -2.81
N PRO A 12 7.92 0.32 -1.56
CA PRO A 12 6.66 0.82 -1.02
C PRO A 12 6.48 2.32 -1.16
N ARG A 13 7.56 3.09 -0.99
CA ARG A 13 7.50 4.54 -1.06
C ARG A 13 7.00 5.06 -2.41
N GLU A 14 7.38 4.41 -3.49
CA GLU A 14 6.93 4.78 -4.82
C GLU A 14 5.40 4.72 -4.92
N ILE A 15 4.84 3.66 -4.38
CA ILE A 15 3.39 3.45 -4.39
C ILE A 15 2.69 4.40 -3.43
N GLU A 16 3.25 4.56 -2.23
CA GLU A 16 2.70 5.47 -1.23
C GLU A 16 2.59 6.89 -1.76
N GLU A 17 3.62 7.36 -2.46
CA GLU A 17 3.61 8.70 -3.05
C GLU A 17 2.52 8.86 -4.10
N VAL A 18 2.26 7.84 -4.88
CA VAL A 18 1.18 7.87 -5.87
C VAL A 18 -0.18 7.92 -5.19
N LEU A 19 -0.40 7.06 -4.20
CA LEU A 19 -1.69 7.02 -3.49
C LEU A 19 -2.00 8.35 -2.79
N LEU A 20 -0.97 9.00 -2.25
CA LEU A 20 -1.13 10.30 -1.57
C LEU A 20 -1.49 11.43 -2.52
N LYS A 21 -1.40 11.24 -3.83
CA LYS A 21 -1.87 12.23 -4.81
C LYS A 21 -3.39 12.35 -4.82
N HIS A 22 -4.10 11.33 -4.37
CA HIS A 22 -5.56 11.37 -4.34
C HIS A 22 -6.04 12.20 -3.14
N PRO A 23 -6.90 13.20 -3.36
CA PRO A 23 -7.32 14.10 -2.27
C PRO A 23 -8.11 13.40 -1.16
N ALA A 24 -8.73 12.26 -1.43
CA ALA A 24 -9.48 11.52 -0.43
C ALA A 24 -8.61 10.54 0.38
N VAL A 25 -7.32 10.45 0.10
CA VAL A 25 -6.38 9.65 0.88
C VAL A 25 -5.71 10.53 1.93
N ALA A 26 -5.99 10.24 3.20
CA ALA A 26 -5.37 10.98 4.30
C ALA A 26 -3.98 10.42 4.63
N GLU A 27 -3.87 9.09 4.69
CA GLU A 27 -2.62 8.40 4.97
C GLU A 27 -2.62 7.06 4.25
N CYS A 28 -1.43 6.52 3.99
CA CYS A 28 -1.32 5.18 3.45
C CYS A 28 0.01 4.56 3.85
N SER A 29 0.06 3.24 3.85
CA SER A 29 1.28 2.48 4.05
C SER A 29 1.21 1.20 3.24
N VAL A 30 2.28 0.90 2.52
CA VAL A 30 2.35 -0.24 1.61
C VAL A 30 3.30 -1.27 2.18
N ILE A 31 2.86 -2.53 2.21
CA ILE A 31 3.65 -3.65 2.72
C ILE A 31 3.62 -4.82 1.76
N GLY A 32 4.53 -5.77 1.97
CA GLY A 32 4.49 -7.06 1.31
C GLY A 32 3.78 -8.08 2.18
N ARG A 33 2.99 -8.92 1.54
CA ARG A 33 2.31 -10.04 2.20
C ARG A 33 2.78 -11.33 1.51
N ALA A 34 3.09 -12.37 2.27
CA ALA A 34 3.56 -13.62 1.72
C ALA A 34 2.61 -14.18 0.66
N HIS A 35 3.16 -14.64 -0.45
CA HIS A 35 2.41 -15.23 -1.56
C HIS A 35 3.09 -16.52 -1.99
N PRO A 36 2.34 -17.62 -2.15
CA PRO A 36 2.94 -18.95 -2.41
C PRO A 36 3.69 -19.04 -3.74
N GLU A 37 3.32 -18.25 -4.74
CA GLU A 37 3.95 -18.31 -6.06
C GLU A 37 4.94 -17.17 -6.29
N TRP A 38 4.64 -15.97 -5.78
CA TRP A 38 5.44 -14.78 -6.09
C TRP A 38 6.41 -14.38 -4.98
N GLY A 39 6.42 -15.10 -3.88
CA GLY A 39 7.18 -14.72 -2.68
C GLY A 39 6.43 -13.71 -1.85
N GLU A 40 6.16 -12.53 -2.41
CA GLU A 40 5.34 -11.51 -1.77
C GLU A 40 4.37 -10.89 -2.77
N GLU A 41 3.29 -10.33 -2.26
CA GLU A 41 2.38 -9.49 -3.04
C GLU A 41 2.20 -8.17 -2.31
N VAL A 42 1.83 -7.14 -3.05
CA VAL A 42 1.73 -5.78 -2.54
C VAL A 42 0.35 -5.53 -1.92
N VAL A 43 0.33 -5.03 -0.69
CA VAL A 43 -0.91 -4.65 0.01
C VAL A 43 -0.80 -3.20 0.45
N ALA A 44 -1.82 -2.40 0.17
CA ALA A 44 -1.88 -1.00 0.59
C ALA A 44 -2.93 -0.83 1.68
N PHE A 45 -2.51 -0.27 2.81
CA PHE A 45 -3.43 0.18 3.87
C PHE A 45 -3.67 1.66 3.67
N VAL A 46 -4.94 2.05 3.64
CA VAL A 46 -5.34 3.42 3.32
C VAL A 46 -6.30 3.97 4.37
N VAL A 47 -6.00 5.15 4.87
CA VAL A 47 -6.91 5.92 5.71
C VAL A 47 -7.56 6.97 4.80
N ARG A 48 -8.89 6.91 4.69
CA ARG A 48 -9.64 7.80 3.83
C ARG A 48 -10.12 9.03 4.59
N ARG A 49 -10.17 10.17 3.90
CA ARG A 49 -10.86 11.36 4.41
C ARG A 49 -12.12 11.66 3.61
N GLY A 50 -12.42 10.85 2.61
CA GLY A 50 -13.59 11.00 1.77
C GLY A 50 -13.87 9.70 1.05
N GLY A 51 -14.91 9.66 0.25
CA GLY A 51 -15.29 8.47 -0.48
C GLY A 51 -14.33 8.20 -1.63
N VAL A 52 -13.50 7.19 -1.49
CA VAL A 52 -12.63 6.70 -2.55
C VAL A 52 -12.68 5.19 -2.54
N THR A 53 -12.68 4.58 -3.72
CA THR A 53 -12.75 3.13 -3.87
C THR A 53 -11.38 2.56 -4.23
N ALA A 54 -11.21 1.25 -4.00
CA ALA A 54 -10.02 0.55 -4.43
C ALA A 54 -9.80 0.67 -5.93
N GLN A 55 -10.89 0.65 -6.71
CA GLN A 55 -10.82 0.77 -8.17
C GLN A 55 -10.27 2.12 -8.61
N GLU A 56 -10.67 3.20 -7.93
CA GLU A 56 -10.17 4.54 -8.22
C GLU A 56 -8.67 4.63 -7.91
N LEU A 57 -8.24 4.07 -6.80
CA LEU A 57 -6.82 4.06 -6.44
C LEU A 57 -6.00 3.20 -7.38
N ASP A 58 -6.57 2.09 -7.83
CA ASP A 58 -5.91 1.21 -8.79
C ASP A 58 -5.70 1.91 -10.14
N ALA A 59 -6.72 2.63 -10.61
CA ALA A 59 -6.62 3.42 -11.83
C ALA A 59 -5.55 4.51 -11.71
N LEU A 60 -5.47 5.16 -10.56
CA LEU A 60 -4.45 6.17 -10.30
C LEU A 60 -3.04 5.56 -10.36
N CYS A 61 -2.87 4.38 -9.77
CA CYS A 61 -1.58 3.68 -9.82
C CYS A 61 -1.20 3.35 -11.27
N LEU A 62 -2.15 2.89 -12.08
CA LEU A 62 -1.88 2.58 -13.48
C LEU A 62 -1.40 3.77 -14.29
N GLU A 63 -1.79 4.98 -13.90
CA GLU A 63 -1.35 6.20 -14.58
C GLU A 63 0.09 6.57 -14.24
N HIS A 64 0.61 6.15 -13.10
CA HIS A 64 1.87 6.67 -12.56
C HIS A 64 2.98 5.65 -12.37
N ILE A 65 2.64 4.37 -12.21
CA ILE A 65 3.65 3.33 -11.97
C ILE A 65 3.40 2.12 -12.86
N ALA A 66 4.44 1.27 -12.94
CA ALA A 66 4.35 0.04 -13.72
C ALA A 66 3.25 -0.88 -13.18
N ARG A 67 2.56 -1.54 -14.09
CA ARG A 67 1.40 -2.38 -13.78
C ARG A 67 1.67 -3.41 -12.68
N PHE A 68 2.84 -4.03 -12.68
CA PHE A 68 3.17 -5.09 -11.74
C PHE A 68 3.43 -4.57 -10.32
N LYS A 69 3.61 -3.25 -10.16
CA LYS A 69 3.86 -2.63 -8.85
C LYS A 69 2.58 -2.28 -8.11
N ARG A 70 1.43 -2.36 -8.76
CA ARG A 70 0.16 -1.98 -8.13
C ARG A 70 -0.15 -2.90 -6.95
N PRO A 71 -0.80 -2.36 -5.90
CA PRO A 71 -1.33 -3.21 -4.84
C PRO A 71 -2.30 -4.25 -5.38
N ARG A 72 -2.21 -5.45 -4.84
CA ARG A 72 -3.15 -6.53 -5.14
C ARG A 72 -4.35 -6.47 -4.20
N ASP A 73 -4.20 -5.79 -3.08
CA ASP A 73 -5.24 -5.66 -2.08
C ASP A 73 -5.16 -4.25 -1.48
N TYR A 74 -6.31 -3.60 -1.35
CA TYR A 74 -6.44 -2.30 -0.71
C TYR A 74 -7.26 -2.48 0.56
N ARG A 75 -6.66 -2.19 1.71
CA ARG A 75 -7.31 -2.30 3.01
C ARG A 75 -7.60 -0.90 3.54
N PHE A 76 -8.88 -0.57 3.66
CA PHE A 76 -9.28 0.71 4.23
C PHE A 76 -9.41 0.56 5.74
N VAL A 77 -8.71 1.40 6.47
CA VAL A 77 -8.65 1.36 7.94
C VAL A 77 -8.91 2.75 8.50
N ASP A 78 -9.33 2.81 9.77
CA ASP A 78 -9.61 4.09 10.43
C ASP A 78 -8.32 4.81 10.82
N ALA A 79 -7.28 4.06 11.13
CA ALA A 79 -5.99 4.62 11.53
C ALA A 79 -4.88 3.61 11.25
N LEU A 80 -3.67 4.12 10.99
CA LEU A 80 -2.48 3.27 10.88
C LEU A 80 -1.84 3.13 12.25
N PRO A 81 -1.35 1.93 12.63
CA PRO A 81 -0.62 1.76 13.88
C PRO A 81 0.68 2.54 13.84
N LYS A 82 0.95 3.31 14.87
CA LYS A 82 2.14 4.16 14.95
C LYS A 82 2.82 4.03 16.30
N ASN A 83 4.13 4.27 16.33
CA ASN A 83 4.87 4.35 17.58
C ASN A 83 4.69 5.75 18.20
N ASN A 84 5.36 6.01 19.34
CA ASN A 84 5.26 7.28 20.06
C ASN A 84 5.76 8.48 19.26
N TYR A 85 6.54 8.24 18.21
CA TYR A 85 7.09 9.29 17.36
C TYR A 85 6.28 9.51 16.09
N GLY A 86 5.15 8.81 15.96
CA GLY A 86 4.28 8.95 14.79
C GLY A 86 4.73 8.11 13.58
N LYS A 87 5.69 7.23 13.75
CA LYS A 87 6.15 6.35 12.67
C LYS A 87 5.23 5.15 12.55
N VAL A 88 4.80 4.86 11.32
CA VAL A 88 3.94 3.70 11.04
C VAL A 88 4.68 2.41 11.35
N LEU A 89 3.99 1.52 12.08
CA LEU A 89 4.53 0.22 12.46
C LEU A 89 4.15 -0.82 11.41
N LYS A 90 4.97 -0.97 10.39
CA LYS A 90 4.70 -1.90 9.29
C LYS A 90 4.64 -3.36 9.75
N THR A 91 5.34 -3.70 10.85
CA THR A 91 5.27 -5.03 11.46
C THR A 91 3.84 -5.36 11.88
N GLU A 92 3.15 -4.37 12.46
CA GLU A 92 1.76 -4.54 12.87
C GLU A 92 0.84 -4.68 11.65
N LEU A 93 1.09 -3.91 10.60
CA LEU A 93 0.32 -4.01 9.36
C LEU A 93 0.45 -5.40 8.73
N ARG A 94 1.66 -5.97 8.75
CA ARG A 94 1.88 -7.32 8.21
C ARG A 94 1.08 -8.37 8.98
N ARG A 95 0.88 -8.17 10.27
CA ARG A 95 0.06 -9.08 11.08
C ARG A 95 -1.42 -8.97 10.75
N LEU A 96 -1.87 -7.79 10.33
CA LEU A 96 -3.27 -7.54 9.94
C LEU A 96 -3.56 -7.99 8.52
N ALA A 97 -2.55 -8.08 7.71
CA ALA A 97 -2.69 -8.53 6.34
C ALA A 97 -2.78 -10.06 6.27
#